data_0e9de3b9b1100a2cf5dc14b1e99ae478
#
_entry.id   0e9de3b9b1100a2cf5dc14b1e99ae478
#
_cell.length_a   1.000
_cell.length_b   1.000
_cell.length_c   1.000
_cell.angle_alpha   90.00
_cell.angle_beta   90.00
_cell.angle_gamma   90.00
#
_symmetry.space_group_name_H-M   'P 1'
#
loop_
_entity.id
_entity.type
_entity.pdbx_description
1 polymer ?
#
loop_
_entity_poly.entity_id
_entity_poly.type
_entity_poly.pdbx_seq_one_letter_code
_entity_poly.pdbx_strand_id
1 'polypeptide(L)'
;MNTKLTLLAMFFPLFCFAQKQKDEIIVLNAYEDSIPSTSIYLKDRNIIYQKVFTSSLKQEELNNKLNAMLGTLKSFRFNSGVYTTQNEFFGFLYGHKFNVSKDDINLFNSTGYLTFPLDAVVAIQVKDYRYRITISSMEFVRDTIEPDNSLLIDYFLKQKSGLAIKQSKPNIKFATILNHEFNTLFNVEKSLLTTDF
;
A
#
# COMPACT_ATOMS: atom_id res chain seq x y z
N MET A 1 38.23 -75.00 18.20
CA MET A 1 38.53 -73.54 17.97
C MET A 1 37.21 -72.85 17.61
N ASN A 2 36.61 -72.22 18.58
CA ASN A 2 35.32 -71.58 18.43
C ASN A 2 35.52 -70.07 18.48
N THR A 3 35.48 -69.42 17.33
CA THR A 3 35.49 -67.99 17.21
C THR A 3 34.07 -67.44 17.30
N LYS A 4 33.78 -66.83 18.46
CA LYS A 4 32.49 -66.13 18.69
C LYS A 4 32.59 -64.77 18.01
N LEU A 5 31.79 -64.57 16.96
CA LEU A 5 31.62 -63.29 16.27
C LEU A 5 30.59 -62.46 17.07
N THR A 6 31.12 -61.48 17.82
CA THR A 6 30.27 -60.56 18.57
C THR A 6 29.77 -59.46 17.62
N LEU A 7 28.49 -59.50 17.24
CA LEU A 7 27.82 -58.49 16.43
C LEU A 7 27.51 -57.28 17.33
N LEU A 8 28.30 -56.21 17.20
CA LEU A 8 28.10 -54.94 17.86
C LEU A 8 27.03 -54.15 17.08
N ALA A 9 25.79 -54.22 17.53
CA ALA A 9 24.73 -53.41 16.98
C ALA A 9 24.89 -51.96 17.44
N MET A 10 25.43 -51.10 16.58
CA MET A 10 25.41 -49.68 16.79
C MET A 10 23.97 -49.15 16.67
N PHE A 11 23.34 -48.92 17.81
CA PHE A 11 22.15 -48.10 17.90
C PHE A 11 22.55 -46.66 17.62
N PHE A 12 22.30 -46.20 16.38
CA PHE A 12 22.24 -44.78 16.09
C PHE A 12 20.89 -44.24 16.57
N PRO A 13 20.87 -43.39 17.57
CA PRO A 13 19.63 -42.66 17.87
C PRO A 13 19.39 -41.70 16.68
N LEU A 14 18.37 -42.01 15.88
CA LEU A 14 17.76 -41.06 14.99
C LEU A 14 17.22 -39.90 15.82
N PHE A 15 18.05 -38.92 16.07
CA PHE A 15 17.61 -37.61 16.48
C PHE A 15 16.80 -37.04 15.30
N CYS A 16 15.50 -37.34 15.30
CA CYS A 16 14.53 -36.53 14.59
C CYS A 16 14.62 -35.12 15.15
N PHE A 17 15.52 -34.31 14.60
CA PHE A 17 15.37 -32.87 14.68
C PHE A 17 14.10 -32.51 13.93
N ALA A 18 12.97 -32.60 14.64
CA ALA A 18 11.82 -31.79 14.29
C ALA A 18 12.30 -30.33 14.40
N GLN A 19 12.93 -29.85 13.34
CA GLN A 19 13.05 -28.44 13.11
C GLN A 19 11.61 -27.96 13.04
N LYS A 20 11.18 -27.43 14.20
CA LYS A 20 10.06 -26.52 14.27
C LYS A 20 10.45 -25.38 13.34
N GLN A 21 10.07 -25.52 12.07
CA GLN A 21 10.09 -24.46 11.11
C GLN A 21 9.16 -23.43 11.72
N LYS A 22 9.73 -22.54 12.55
CA LYS A 22 9.13 -21.25 12.80
C LYS A 22 8.89 -20.74 11.39
N ASP A 23 7.64 -20.68 10.99
CA ASP A 23 7.18 -19.77 9.97
C ASP A 23 7.45 -18.36 10.52
N GLU A 24 8.72 -18.00 10.56
CA GLU A 24 9.10 -16.62 10.44
C GLU A 24 8.52 -16.23 9.10
N ILE A 25 7.33 -15.66 9.16
CA ILE A 25 6.86 -14.73 8.14
C ILE A 25 8.00 -13.73 8.09
N ILE A 26 8.95 -13.98 7.20
CA ILE A 26 9.93 -12.99 6.81
C ILE A 26 9.05 -11.86 6.29
N VAL A 27 8.82 -10.88 7.15
CA VAL A 27 8.24 -9.61 6.77
C VAL A 27 9.29 -8.96 5.87
N LEU A 28 9.35 -9.45 4.64
CA LEU A 28 10.14 -8.91 3.54
C LEU A 28 9.55 -7.57 3.08
N ASN A 29 9.13 -6.76 4.04
CA ASN A 29 8.62 -5.42 3.85
C ASN A 29 9.28 -4.49 4.85
N ALA A 30 10.61 -4.53 4.90
CA ALA A 30 11.33 -3.46 5.56
C ALA A 30 11.06 -2.19 4.75
N TYR A 31 10.18 -1.33 5.28
CA TYR A 31 10.08 0.03 4.80
C TYR A 31 11.42 0.72 5.08
N GLU A 32 11.98 1.37 4.08
CA GLU A 32 13.25 2.08 4.25
C GLU A 32 13.07 3.28 5.18
N ASP A 33 11.91 3.93 5.12
CA ASP A 33 11.54 5.08 5.97
C ASP A 33 10.00 5.32 5.92
N SER A 34 9.49 6.16 6.81
CA SER A 34 8.06 6.49 6.87
C SER A 34 7.83 7.94 7.33
N ILE A 35 6.64 8.46 7.02
CA ILE A 35 6.20 9.76 7.55
C ILE A 35 5.36 9.52 8.80
N PRO A 36 5.75 10.09 9.96
CA PRO A 36 5.06 9.88 11.22
C PRO A 36 3.55 10.13 11.13
N SER A 37 2.78 9.29 11.80
CA SER A 37 1.31 9.37 11.87
C SER A 37 0.57 9.22 10.54
N THR A 38 1.24 8.72 9.51
CA THR A 38 0.64 8.44 8.21
C THR A 38 0.87 6.98 7.79
N SER A 39 0.19 6.55 6.74
CA SER A 39 0.41 5.27 6.06
C SER A 39 1.26 5.45 4.80
N ILE A 40 2.14 6.44 4.79
CA ILE A 40 3.04 6.75 3.68
C ILE A 40 4.45 6.30 4.03
N TYR A 41 5.02 5.49 3.14
CA TYR A 41 6.30 4.81 3.34
C TYR A 41 7.19 4.98 2.12
N LEU A 42 8.49 4.94 2.36
CA LEU A 42 9.50 4.71 1.33
C LEU A 42 9.77 3.21 1.26
N LYS A 43 9.63 2.63 0.07
CA LYS A 43 9.91 1.23 -0.20
C LYS A 43 10.49 1.08 -1.61
N ASP A 44 11.62 0.41 -1.73
CA ASP A 44 12.29 0.18 -3.02
C ASP A 44 12.45 1.49 -3.84
N ARG A 45 12.84 2.56 -3.15
CA ARG A 45 12.95 3.92 -3.70
C ARG A 45 11.64 4.52 -4.23
N ASN A 46 10.51 3.98 -3.86
CA ASN A 46 9.20 4.52 -4.22
C ASN A 46 8.44 4.97 -2.99
N ILE A 47 7.76 6.10 -3.10
CA ILE A 47 6.80 6.51 -2.08
C ILE A 47 5.50 5.75 -2.33
N ILE A 48 5.08 5.00 -1.32
CA ILE A 48 3.83 4.26 -1.35
C ILE A 48 2.93 4.68 -0.20
N TYR A 49 1.63 4.63 -0.42
CA TYR A 49 0.65 4.55 0.66
C TYR A 49 0.25 3.10 0.84
N GLN A 50 0.29 2.59 2.06
CA GLN A 50 -0.20 1.24 2.35
C GLN A 50 -0.92 1.20 3.68
N LYS A 51 -2.18 0.76 3.66
CA LYS A 51 -3.00 0.65 4.87
C LYS A 51 -3.85 -0.60 4.87
N VAL A 52 -3.98 -1.20 6.05
CA VAL A 52 -4.94 -2.25 6.32
C VAL A 52 -6.17 -1.62 6.99
N PHE A 53 -7.33 -1.85 6.39
CA PHE A 53 -8.63 -1.50 6.93
C PHE A 53 -9.28 -2.75 7.53
N THR A 54 -9.92 -2.60 8.65
CA THR A 54 -10.75 -3.64 9.26
C THR A 54 -12.20 -3.50 8.83
N SER A 55 -12.94 -4.60 8.78
CA SER A 55 -14.37 -4.65 8.46
C SER A 55 -15.05 -5.73 9.29
N SER A 56 -16.35 -5.65 9.44
CA SER A 56 -17.18 -6.71 10.05
C SER A 56 -17.54 -7.82 9.06
N LEU A 57 -17.24 -7.64 7.77
CA LEU A 57 -17.68 -8.50 6.69
C LEU A 57 -16.69 -9.63 6.41
N LYS A 58 -17.23 -10.78 6.00
CA LYS A 58 -16.43 -11.85 5.42
C LYS A 58 -15.91 -11.45 4.03
N GLN A 59 -14.91 -12.16 3.56
CA GLN A 59 -14.20 -11.87 2.34
C GLN A 59 -15.09 -11.69 1.11
N GLU A 60 -16.08 -12.57 0.90
CA GLU A 60 -16.99 -12.50 -0.25
C GLU A 60 -17.84 -11.23 -0.24
N GLU A 61 -18.46 -10.93 0.90
CA GLU A 61 -19.26 -9.72 1.07
C GLU A 61 -18.41 -8.46 0.93
N LEU A 62 -17.21 -8.51 1.48
CA LEU A 62 -16.25 -7.42 1.42
C LEU A 62 -15.76 -7.18 -0.01
N ASN A 63 -15.52 -8.24 -0.78
CA ASN A 63 -15.20 -8.15 -2.21
C ASN A 63 -16.33 -7.47 -2.99
N ASN A 64 -17.58 -7.88 -2.76
CA ASN A 64 -18.74 -7.30 -3.44
C ASN A 64 -18.88 -5.81 -3.12
N LYS A 65 -18.72 -5.42 -1.85
CA LYS A 65 -18.78 -4.03 -1.42
C LYS A 65 -17.64 -3.18 -1.98
N LEU A 66 -16.42 -3.70 -1.94
CA LEU A 66 -15.27 -3.02 -2.54
C LEU A 66 -15.46 -2.80 -4.03
N ASN A 67 -15.93 -3.84 -4.75
CA ASN A 67 -16.19 -3.73 -6.17
C ASN A 67 -17.25 -2.67 -6.49
N ALA A 68 -18.34 -2.65 -5.74
CA ALA A 68 -19.38 -1.64 -5.90
C ALA A 68 -18.84 -0.22 -5.61
N MET A 69 -18.13 -0.04 -4.49
CA MET A 69 -17.50 1.24 -4.13
C MET A 69 -16.53 1.72 -5.21
N LEU A 70 -15.61 0.86 -5.66
CA LEU A 70 -14.63 1.21 -6.68
C LEU A 70 -15.29 1.58 -8.02
N GLY A 71 -16.39 0.90 -8.37
CA GLY A 71 -17.19 1.22 -9.56
C GLY A 71 -17.85 2.59 -9.51
N THR A 72 -18.09 3.15 -8.32
CA THR A 72 -18.64 4.51 -8.16
C THR A 72 -17.58 5.61 -8.18
N LEU A 73 -16.32 5.27 -7.97
CA LEU A 73 -15.22 6.24 -7.97
C LEU A 73 -14.90 6.71 -9.40
N LYS A 74 -15.25 7.96 -9.72
CA LYS A 74 -15.07 8.55 -11.07
C LYS A 74 -13.60 8.51 -11.54
N SER A 75 -12.66 8.61 -10.63
CA SER A 75 -11.21 8.59 -10.90
C SER A 75 -10.62 7.18 -10.95
N PHE A 76 -11.35 6.14 -10.54
CA PHE A 76 -10.82 4.77 -10.53
C PHE A 76 -11.18 4.01 -11.81
N ARG A 77 -10.24 3.24 -12.32
CA ARG A 77 -10.41 2.33 -13.46
C ARG A 77 -9.81 0.98 -13.14
N PHE A 78 -10.61 -0.07 -13.29
CA PHE A 78 -10.10 -1.44 -13.17
C PHE A 78 -9.11 -1.74 -14.30
N ASN A 79 -8.04 -2.45 -13.97
CA ASN A 79 -7.14 -2.98 -14.98
C ASN A 79 -7.68 -4.32 -15.51
N SER A 80 -8.33 -4.30 -16.66
CA SER A 80 -8.88 -5.50 -17.30
C SER A 80 -7.83 -6.47 -17.85
N GLY A 81 -6.57 -6.05 -17.94
CA GLY A 81 -5.46 -6.86 -18.43
C GLY A 81 -4.75 -7.70 -17.38
N VAL A 82 -4.99 -7.45 -16.10
CA VAL A 82 -4.42 -8.22 -15.00
C VAL A 82 -5.48 -9.19 -14.50
N TYR A 83 -5.14 -10.48 -14.45
CA TYR A 83 -6.00 -11.48 -13.81
C TYR A 83 -6.13 -11.12 -12.34
N THR A 84 -7.26 -10.53 -11.99
CA THR A 84 -7.64 -10.37 -10.58
C THR A 84 -7.98 -11.75 -10.05
N THR A 85 -7.24 -12.20 -9.05
CA THR A 85 -7.70 -13.36 -8.27
C THR A 85 -8.98 -12.95 -7.53
N GLN A 86 -9.78 -13.91 -7.08
CA GLN A 86 -11.03 -13.61 -6.34
C GLN A 86 -10.84 -12.68 -5.15
N ASN A 87 -9.59 -12.44 -4.73
CA ASN A 87 -9.23 -11.74 -3.51
C ASN A 87 -8.35 -10.51 -3.74
N GLU A 88 -8.14 -10.14 -4.99
CA GLU A 88 -7.29 -9.00 -5.36
C GLU A 88 -7.93 -8.17 -6.45
N PHE A 89 -7.94 -6.86 -6.26
CA PHE A 89 -8.30 -5.89 -7.28
C PHE A 89 -7.06 -5.12 -7.71
N PHE A 90 -6.99 -4.83 -8.98
CA PHE A 90 -5.92 -4.01 -9.54
C PHE A 90 -6.51 -2.95 -10.45
N GLY A 91 -6.04 -1.72 -10.30
CA GLY A 91 -6.54 -0.62 -11.09
C GLY A 91 -5.68 0.62 -10.98
N PHE A 92 -6.23 1.71 -11.51
CA PHE A 92 -5.55 3.00 -11.59
C PHE A 92 -6.47 4.11 -11.09
N LEU A 93 -5.90 5.07 -10.37
CA LEU A 93 -6.49 6.40 -10.24
C LEU A 93 -6.05 7.23 -11.43
N TYR A 94 -6.98 7.86 -12.11
CA TYR A 94 -6.71 8.78 -13.22
C TYR A 94 -7.32 10.14 -12.92
N GLY A 95 -6.50 11.16 -12.96
CA GLY A 95 -6.92 12.52 -12.77
C GLY A 95 -7.64 12.78 -11.45
N HIS A 96 -7.25 12.05 -10.38
CA HIS A 96 -7.88 12.21 -9.07
C HIS A 96 -7.60 13.59 -8.52
N LYS A 97 -8.66 14.35 -8.22
CA LYS A 97 -8.57 15.70 -7.67
C LYS A 97 -8.81 15.65 -6.17
N PHE A 98 -7.92 16.30 -5.42
CA PHE A 98 -8.03 16.38 -3.98
C PHE A 98 -9.08 17.42 -3.57
N ASN A 99 -9.88 17.08 -2.56
CA ASN A 99 -10.78 18.02 -1.92
C ASN A 99 -10.07 18.70 -0.75
N VAL A 100 -9.22 19.69 -1.06
CA VAL A 100 -8.38 20.37 -0.06
C VAL A 100 -8.83 21.81 0.09
N SER A 101 -8.87 22.28 1.35
CA SER A 101 -9.12 23.70 1.63
C SER A 101 -8.00 24.57 1.04
N LYS A 102 -8.37 25.75 0.53
CA LYS A 102 -7.39 26.72 0.02
C LYS A 102 -6.38 27.15 1.10
N ASP A 103 -6.78 27.14 2.36
CA ASP A 103 -5.92 27.50 3.49
C ASP A 103 -4.86 26.44 3.78
N ASP A 104 -5.06 25.21 3.26
CA ASP A 104 -4.10 24.13 3.39
C ASP A 104 -3.07 24.10 2.28
N ILE A 105 -3.29 24.85 1.22
CA ILE A 105 -2.45 24.89 0.04
C ILE A 105 -1.48 26.06 0.11
N ASN A 106 -0.20 25.77 -0.10
CA ASN A 106 0.81 26.79 -0.33
C ASN A 106 1.57 26.45 -1.61
N LEU A 107 1.39 27.27 -2.64
CA LEU A 107 1.96 27.06 -3.98
C LEU A 107 3.49 27.06 -4.01
N PHE A 108 4.13 27.59 -2.97
CA PHE A 108 5.59 27.67 -2.87
C PHE A 108 6.22 26.45 -2.17
N ASN A 109 5.42 25.46 -1.79
CA ASN A 109 5.92 24.24 -1.15
C ASN A 109 5.17 22.98 -1.64
N SER A 110 5.46 21.83 -1.04
CA SER A 110 4.89 20.52 -1.44
C SER A 110 3.36 20.49 -1.43
N THR A 111 2.67 21.28 -0.61
CA THR A 111 1.20 21.28 -0.61
C THR A 111 0.59 21.89 -1.88
N GLY A 112 1.36 22.71 -2.61
CA GLY A 112 0.93 23.26 -3.91
C GLY A 112 0.64 22.19 -4.96
N TYR A 113 1.29 21.02 -4.85
CA TYR A 113 1.04 19.90 -5.78
C TYR A 113 -0.36 19.31 -5.65
N LEU A 114 -1.02 19.47 -4.50
CA LEU A 114 -2.40 19.02 -4.31
C LEU A 114 -3.43 19.76 -5.19
N THR A 115 -3.02 20.82 -5.86
CA THR A 115 -3.85 21.50 -6.86
C THR A 115 -3.89 20.77 -8.19
N PHE A 116 -2.94 19.88 -8.45
CA PHE A 116 -2.87 19.09 -9.66
C PHE A 116 -3.56 17.74 -9.49
N PRO A 117 -4.14 17.20 -10.56
CA PRO A 117 -4.66 15.84 -10.55
C PRO A 117 -3.55 14.82 -10.27
N LEU A 118 -3.91 13.73 -9.58
CA LEU A 118 -3.04 12.61 -9.29
C LEU A 118 -3.40 11.39 -10.14
N ASP A 119 -2.40 10.81 -10.77
CA ASP A 119 -2.45 9.46 -11.32
C ASP A 119 -1.68 8.50 -10.40
N ALA A 120 -2.18 7.28 -10.23
CA ALA A 120 -1.54 6.30 -9.38
C ALA A 120 -2.00 4.88 -9.71
N VAL A 121 -1.16 3.91 -9.35
CA VAL A 121 -1.48 2.48 -9.37
C VAL A 121 -2.09 2.08 -8.03
N VAL A 122 -3.18 1.33 -8.06
CA VAL A 122 -3.88 0.84 -6.87
C VAL A 122 -3.96 -0.68 -6.88
N ALA A 123 -3.49 -1.29 -5.80
CA ALA A 123 -3.66 -2.71 -5.54
C ALA A 123 -4.43 -2.91 -4.24
N ILE A 124 -5.44 -3.77 -4.25
CA ILE A 124 -6.28 -4.09 -3.10
C ILE A 124 -6.26 -5.58 -2.88
N GLN A 125 -5.91 -6.01 -1.68
CA GLN A 125 -5.93 -7.41 -1.25
C GLN A 125 -6.96 -7.59 -0.15
N VAL A 126 -7.83 -8.59 -0.32
CA VAL A 126 -8.96 -8.82 0.59
C VAL A 126 -8.79 -10.15 1.32
N LYS A 127 -9.11 -10.15 2.61
CA LYS A 127 -9.20 -11.32 3.48
C LYS A 127 -10.43 -11.17 4.37
N ASP A 128 -10.80 -12.23 5.09
CA ASP A 128 -11.86 -12.12 6.08
C ASP A 128 -11.59 -10.97 7.05
N TYR A 129 -12.58 -10.12 7.22
CA TYR A 129 -12.63 -9.01 8.16
C TYR A 129 -11.61 -7.89 7.94
N ARG A 130 -10.89 -7.87 6.81
CA ARG A 130 -9.88 -6.84 6.51
C ARG A 130 -9.52 -6.79 5.02
N TYR A 131 -9.06 -5.63 4.59
CA TYR A 131 -8.46 -5.46 3.27
C TYR A 131 -7.27 -4.50 3.34
N ARG A 132 -6.33 -4.69 2.46
CA ARG A 132 -5.13 -3.86 2.35
C ARG A 132 -5.17 -3.08 1.05
N ILE A 133 -5.03 -1.78 1.14
CA ILE A 133 -4.85 -0.87 0.00
C ILE A 133 -3.37 -0.56 -0.11
N THR A 134 -2.83 -0.67 -1.31
CA THR A 134 -1.50 -0.18 -1.67
C THR A 134 -1.64 0.75 -2.86
N ILE A 135 -1.16 1.99 -2.72
CA ILE A 135 -1.11 2.98 -3.80
C ILE A 135 0.35 3.28 -4.07
N SER A 136 0.75 3.14 -5.32
CA SER A 136 2.13 3.33 -5.77
C SER A 136 2.18 4.09 -7.08
N SER A 137 3.38 4.41 -7.55
CA SER A 137 3.58 5.14 -8.81
C SER A 137 2.73 6.40 -8.88
N MET A 138 2.72 7.15 -7.77
CA MET A 138 1.94 8.37 -7.62
C MET A 138 2.62 9.50 -8.39
N GLU A 139 1.87 10.10 -9.30
CA GLU A 139 2.34 11.13 -10.22
C GLU A 139 1.35 12.28 -10.29
N PHE A 140 1.83 13.53 -10.17
CA PHE A 140 1.01 14.73 -10.35
C PHE A 140 1.04 15.17 -11.81
N VAL A 141 -0.12 15.16 -12.45
CA VAL A 141 -0.27 15.53 -13.86
C VAL A 141 -0.41 17.04 -13.97
N ARG A 142 0.56 17.69 -14.59
CA ARG A 142 0.50 19.12 -14.90
C ARG A 142 0.03 19.31 -16.34
N ASP A 143 -1.00 20.14 -16.50
CA ASP A 143 -1.44 20.63 -17.82
C ASP A 143 -0.45 21.65 -18.38
N THR A 144 0.78 21.26 -18.62
CA THR A 144 1.79 22.09 -19.28
C THR A 144 2.08 21.52 -20.66
N ILE A 145 2.44 22.41 -21.60
CA ILE A 145 2.82 22.07 -22.99
C ILE A 145 3.98 21.05 -23.01
N GLU A 146 4.76 20.99 -21.97
CA GLU A 146 5.71 19.92 -21.70
C GLU A 146 5.22 19.19 -20.44
N PRO A 147 4.81 17.92 -20.55
CA PRO A 147 4.40 17.14 -19.39
C PRO A 147 5.62 16.90 -18.49
N ASP A 148 5.81 17.78 -17.54
CA ASP A 148 6.75 17.56 -16.43
C ASP A 148 6.03 16.70 -15.40
N ASN A 149 6.00 15.40 -15.67
CA ASN A 149 5.43 14.41 -14.79
C ASN A 149 6.38 14.18 -13.63
N SER A 150 6.15 14.92 -12.56
CA SER A 150 6.96 14.79 -11.36
C SER A 150 6.43 13.64 -10.51
N LEU A 151 7.20 12.59 -10.39
CA LEU A 151 6.91 11.52 -9.46
C LEU A 151 6.89 12.06 -8.03
N LEU A 152 5.97 11.55 -7.22
CA LEU A 152 5.86 11.95 -5.81
C LEU A 152 7.19 11.79 -5.05
N ILE A 153 7.99 10.83 -5.46
CA ILE A 153 9.30 10.55 -4.89
C ILE A 153 10.24 11.77 -4.94
N ASP A 154 10.18 12.59 -6.00
CA ASP A 154 11.07 13.74 -6.18
C ASP A 154 10.88 14.81 -5.10
N TYR A 155 9.69 14.85 -4.50
CA TYR A 155 9.36 15.80 -3.44
C TYR A 155 9.69 15.29 -2.05
N PHE A 156 9.65 13.99 -1.86
CA PHE A 156 9.81 13.39 -0.54
C PHE A 156 11.23 12.96 -0.22
N LEU A 157 12.06 12.69 -1.22
CA LEU A 157 13.40 12.19 -0.94
C LEU A 157 14.37 13.29 -0.53
N LYS A 158 15.22 12.96 0.42
CA LYS A 158 16.45 13.73 0.67
C LYS A 158 17.35 13.58 -0.55
N GLN A 159 17.73 14.71 -1.13
CA GLN A 159 18.62 14.72 -2.29
C GLN A 159 19.86 13.84 -2.04
N LYS A 160 20.20 13.00 -3.01
CA LYS A 160 21.42 12.20 -3.19
C LYS A 160 21.48 10.81 -2.59
N SER A 161 20.87 10.48 -1.46
CA SER A 161 20.91 9.09 -0.98
C SER A 161 19.74 8.24 -1.50
N GLY A 162 18.59 8.87 -1.77
CA GLY A 162 17.37 8.17 -2.19
C GLY A 162 16.81 7.19 -1.14
N LEU A 163 17.37 7.18 0.08
CA LEU A 163 17.10 6.19 1.12
C LEU A 163 16.32 6.74 2.32
N ALA A 164 16.00 8.04 2.32
CA ALA A 164 15.29 8.66 3.43
C ALA A 164 14.30 9.72 2.97
N ILE A 165 13.16 9.79 3.65
CA ILE A 165 12.14 10.80 3.41
C ILE A 165 12.54 12.13 4.03
N LYS A 166 12.35 13.22 3.30
CA LYS A 166 12.54 14.56 3.81
C LYS A 166 11.37 14.94 4.72
N GLN A 167 11.59 14.89 6.03
CA GLN A 167 10.58 15.18 7.05
C GLN A 167 10.51 16.69 7.39
N SER A 168 10.33 17.53 6.38
CA SER A 168 10.07 18.95 6.60
C SER A 168 8.59 19.17 6.98
N LYS A 169 8.29 20.27 7.71
CA LYS A 169 6.89 20.59 8.06
C LYS A 169 5.94 20.58 6.85
N PRO A 170 6.29 21.19 5.69
CA PRO A 170 5.45 21.11 4.51
C PRO A 170 5.23 19.69 4.00
N ASN A 171 6.26 18.84 4.01
CA ASN A 171 6.14 17.46 3.55
C ASN A 171 5.27 16.63 4.49
N ILE A 172 5.41 16.81 5.80
CA ILE A 172 4.55 16.16 6.78
C ILE A 172 3.08 16.57 6.58
N LYS A 173 2.82 17.89 6.42
CA LYS A 173 1.48 18.41 6.13
C LYS A 173 0.91 17.80 4.85
N PHE A 174 1.70 17.80 3.78
CA PHE A 174 1.32 17.21 2.50
C PHE A 174 0.97 15.72 2.63
N ALA A 175 1.84 14.94 3.27
CA ALA A 175 1.60 13.52 3.53
C ALA A 175 0.36 13.27 4.40
N THR A 176 0.10 14.13 5.38
CA THR A 176 -1.10 14.04 6.23
C THR A 176 -2.37 14.23 5.39
N ILE A 177 -2.37 15.18 4.46
CA ILE A 177 -3.50 15.42 3.57
C ILE A 177 -3.71 14.23 2.63
N LEU A 178 -2.65 13.72 1.98
CA LEU A 178 -2.72 12.52 1.15
C LEU A 178 -3.26 11.32 1.93
N ASN A 179 -2.75 11.11 3.13
CA ASN A 179 -3.17 10.02 4.00
C ASN A 179 -4.65 10.14 4.39
N HIS A 180 -5.13 11.33 4.68
CA HIS A 180 -6.54 11.58 4.98
C HIS A 180 -7.42 11.29 3.77
N GLU A 181 -7.05 11.80 2.60
CA GLU A 181 -7.77 11.61 1.35
C GLU A 181 -7.90 10.12 1.00
N PHE A 182 -6.80 9.39 0.98
CA PHE A 182 -6.83 7.96 0.67
C PHE A 182 -7.58 7.14 1.74
N ASN A 183 -7.46 7.52 3.00
CA ASN A 183 -8.25 6.91 4.07
C ASN A 183 -9.76 7.12 3.87
N THR A 184 -10.16 8.25 3.33
CA THR A 184 -11.57 8.57 3.06
C THR A 184 -12.04 7.86 1.79
N LEU A 185 -11.24 7.94 0.72
CA LEU A 185 -11.57 7.39 -0.59
C LEU A 185 -11.78 5.86 -0.56
N PHE A 186 -10.96 5.15 0.21
CA PHE A 186 -10.96 3.69 0.24
C PHE A 186 -11.59 3.09 1.50
N ASN A 187 -12.31 3.85 2.31
CA ASN A 187 -12.99 3.32 3.49
C ASN A 187 -14.40 2.85 3.15
N VAL A 188 -14.58 1.53 3.02
CA VAL A 188 -15.87 0.90 2.72
C VAL A 188 -16.95 1.24 3.74
N GLU A 189 -16.61 1.36 5.02
CA GLU A 189 -17.56 1.66 6.09
C GLU A 189 -18.11 3.09 5.94
N LYS A 190 -17.31 4.05 5.49
CA LYS A 190 -17.74 5.42 5.26
C LYS A 190 -18.60 5.58 4.02
N SER A 191 -18.35 4.80 2.96
CA SER A 191 -19.12 4.87 1.73
C SER A 191 -20.59 4.42 1.91
N LEU A 192 -20.86 3.64 2.96
CA LEU A 192 -22.22 3.16 3.27
C LEU A 192 -23.10 4.24 3.93
N LEU A 193 -22.48 5.18 4.64
CA LEU A 193 -23.23 6.25 5.31
C LEU A 193 -23.79 7.31 4.34
N THR A 194 -23.36 7.28 3.09
CA THR A 194 -23.82 8.23 2.05
C THR A 194 -24.88 7.66 1.10
N THR A 195 -25.23 6.39 1.24
CA THR A 195 -26.20 5.69 0.36
C THR A 195 -27.52 5.33 1.03
N ASP A 196 -27.74 5.69 2.30
CA ASP A 196 -29.04 5.56 2.94
C ASP A 196 -29.97 6.73 2.53
N PHE A 197 -30.53 6.61 1.31
CA PHE A 197 -31.72 7.32 0.86
C PHE A 197 -32.68 6.37 0.14
#